data_1aff8347c0f083db0b31e0defcfc7414
#
_entry.id   1aff8347c0f083db0b31e0defcfc7414
#
_cell.length_a   1.000
_cell.length_b   1.000
_cell.length_c   1.000
_cell.angle_alpha   90.00
_cell.angle_beta   90.00
_cell.angle_gamma   90.00
#
_symmetry.space_group_name_H-M   'P 1'
#
loop_
_entity.id
_entity.type
_entity.pdbx_description
1 polymer ?
#
loop_
_entity_poly.entity_id
_entity_poly.type
_entity_poly.pdbx_seq_one_letter_code
_entity_poly.pdbx_strand_id
1 'polypeptide(L)'
;MFTRRNGEVHVVEYSEMPAELASATDPESGKIKFDAANVVLHYYSFDFLKRCCAPGDVVQSSLVYHVAKKKVPRVTADGCGTETPETPNGVKLEAFIFDVYKYAKD
;
A
#
# COMPACT_ATOMS: atom_id res chain seq x y z
N MET A 1 -7.09 -2.37 -1.14
CA MET A 1 -8.12 -3.04 -1.96
C MET A 1 -7.44 -3.78 -3.11
N PHE A 2 -7.87 -5.01 -3.39
CA PHE A 2 -7.43 -5.73 -4.59
C PHE A 2 -8.12 -5.19 -5.83
N THR A 3 -7.37 -5.07 -6.91
CA THR A 3 -7.88 -4.65 -8.22
C THR A 3 -7.11 -5.35 -9.34
N ARG A 4 -7.69 -5.37 -10.56
CA ARG A 4 -7.01 -5.85 -11.76
C ARG A 4 -6.90 -4.70 -12.75
N ARG A 5 -5.67 -4.45 -13.20
CA ARG A 5 -5.36 -3.43 -14.21
C ARG A 5 -4.52 -4.05 -15.32
N ASN A 6 -5.00 -3.98 -16.54
CA ASN A 6 -4.34 -4.56 -17.72
C ASN A 6 -3.99 -6.06 -17.57
N GLY A 7 -4.84 -6.83 -16.87
CA GLY A 7 -4.59 -8.24 -16.58
C GLY A 7 -3.74 -8.52 -15.36
N GLU A 8 -3.04 -7.53 -14.80
CA GLU A 8 -2.20 -7.67 -13.62
C GLU A 8 -2.98 -7.42 -12.32
N VAL A 9 -2.59 -8.11 -11.26
CA VAL A 9 -3.18 -7.93 -9.93
C VAL A 9 -2.42 -6.83 -9.18
N HIS A 10 -3.17 -5.87 -8.66
CA HIS A 10 -2.64 -4.77 -7.88
C HIS A 10 -3.37 -4.63 -6.54
N VAL A 11 -2.70 -4.05 -5.57
CA VAL A 11 -3.33 -3.58 -4.33
C VAL A 11 -3.28 -2.05 -4.31
N VAL A 12 -4.44 -1.43 -4.20
CA VAL A 12 -4.55 0.02 -4.04
C VAL A 12 -4.72 0.32 -2.55
N GLU A 13 -3.83 1.14 -2.01
CA GLU A 13 -3.91 1.64 -0.65
C GLU A 13 -5.10 2.60 -0.49
N TYR A 14 -5.73 2.58 0.68
CA TYR A 14 -6.89 3.45 0.95
C TYR A 14 -6.53 4.95 0.85
N SER A 15 -5.29 5.30 1.15
CA SER A 15 -4.77 6.67 1.05
C SER A 15 -4.53 7.13 -0.39
N GLU A 16 -4.43 6.19 -1.33
CA GLU A 16 -4.24 6.45 -2.76
C GLU A 16 -5.56 6.38 -3.54
N MET A 17 -6.63 5.90 -2.90
CA MET A 17 -7.93 5.78 -3.55
C MET A 17 -8.65 7.13 -3.59
N PRO A 18 -9.08 7.61 -4.77
CA PRO A 18 -9.94 8.77 -4.88
C PRO A 18 -11.22 8.61 -4.05
N ALA A 19 -11.61 9.66 -3.32
CA ALA A 19 -12.79 9.63 -2.44
C ALA A 19 -14.08 9.23 -3.18
N GLU A 20 -14.22 9.62 -4.42
CA GLU A 20 -15.34 9.26 -5.29
C GLU A 20 -15.44 7.75 -5.53
N LEU A 21 -14.28 7.09 -5.73
CA LEU A 21 -14.22 5.63 -5.90
C LEU A 21 -14.42 4.91 -4.56
N ALA A 22 -13.88 5.46 -3.47
CA ALA A 22 -14.03 4.87 -2.14
C ALA A 22 -15.50 4.83 -1.68
N SER A 23 -16.30 5.82 -2.10
CA SER A 23 -17.73 5.92 -1.76
C SER A 23 -18.67 5.39 -2.85
N ALA A 24 -18.13 4.95 -3.99
CA ALA A 24 -18.94 4.46 -5.10
C ALA A 24 -19.74 3.22 -4.69
N THR A 25 -21.03 3.23 -5.00
CA THR A 25 -21.94 2.11 -4.75
C THR A 25 -22.39 1.47 -6.05
N ASP A 26 -22.71 0.21 -5.98
CA ASP A 26 -23.38 -0.51 -7.05
C ASP A 26 -24.86 -0.07 -7.12
N PRO A 27 -25.35 0.38 -8.28
CA PRO A 27 -26.70 0.94 -8.39
C PRO A 27 -27.83 -0.10 -8.17
N GLU A 28 -27.55 -1.37 -8.34
CA GLU A 28 -28.57 -2.42 -8.20
C GLU A 28 -28.65 -2.92 -6.75
N SER A 29 -27.49 -3.12 -6.12
CA SER A 29 -27.40 -3.70 -4.77
C SER A 29 -27.29 -2.64 -3.66
N GLY A 30 -26.92 -1.41 -3.97
CA GLY A 30 -26.61 -0.34 -3.01
C GLY A 30 -25.35 -0.57 -2.18
N LYS A 31 -24.62 -1.65 -2.42
CA LYS A 31 -23.38 -1.97 -1.70
C LYS A 31 -22.20 -1.19 -2.26
N ILE A 32 -21.16 -1.03 -1.44
CA ILE A 32 -19.89 -0.44 -1.89
C ILE A 32 -19.37 -1.26 -3.07
N LYS A 33 -19.08 -0.57 -4.17
CA LYS A 33 -18.63 -1.19 -5.43
C LYS A 33 -17.27 -1.87 -5.32
N PHE A 34 -16.38 -1.30 -4.49
CA PHE A 34 -15.02 -1.78 -4.30
C PHE A 34 -14.83 -2.26 -2.86
N ASP A 35 -15.38 -3.43 -2.54
CA ASP A 35 -15.44 -4.00 -1.20
C ASP A 35 -14.38 -5.07 -0.91
N ALA A 36 -13.57 -5.46 -1.91
CA ALA A 36 -12.51 -6.46 -1.75
C ALA A 36 -11.30 -5.87 -1.01
N ALA A 37 -11.42 -5.76 0.31
CA ALA A 37 -10.34 -5.27 1.16
C ALA A 37 -9.16 -6.26 1.20
N ASN A 38 -7.93 -5.72 1.21
CA ASN A 38 -6.74 -6.50 1.50
C ASN A 38 -6.58 -6.62 3.02
N VAL A 39 -6.85 -7.80 3.56
CA VAL A 39 -6.71 -8.11 5.00
C VAL A 39 -5.28 -8.59 5.36
N VAL A 40 -4.34 -8.49 4.44
CA VAL A 40 -2.92 -8.84 4.60
C VAL A 40 -2.71 -10.33 4.92
N LEU A 41 -3.65 -11.20 4.57
CA LEU A 41 -3.47 -12.65 4.58
C LEU A 41 -3.07 -13.09 3.17
N HIS A 42 -1.78 -13.32 2.97
CA HIS A 42 -1.21 -13.59 1.66
C HIS A 42 -0.61 -15.00 1.61
N TYR A 43 -0.81 -15.67 0.47
CA TYR A 43 -0.12 -16.89 0.12
C TYR A 43 0.79 -16.64 -1.06
N TYR A 44 2.03 -17.11 -0.94
CA TYR A 44 3.03 -17.04 -2.01
C TYR A 44 3.61 -18.43 -2.24
N SER A 45 3.65 -18.87 -3.50
CA SER A 45 4.40 -20.10 -3.81
C SER A 45 5.90 -19.88 -3.63
N PHE A 46 6.61 -20.92 -3.26
CA PHE A 46 8.07 -20.84 -3.06
C PHE A 46 8.82 -20.40 -4.32
N ASP A 47 8.39 -20.86 -5.49
CA ASP A 47 9.01 -20.49 -6.75
C ASP A 47 8.75 -19.01 -7.11
N PHE A 48 7.58 -18.48 -6.75
CA PHE A 48 7.32 -17.05 -6.88
C PHE A 48 8.24 -16.23 -5.97
N LEU A 49 8.40 -16.63 -4.71
CA LEU A 49 9.31 -15.95 -3.78
C LEU A 49 10.75 -15.98 -4.26
N LYS A 50 11.25 -17.13 -4.73
CA LYS A 50 12.59 -17.25 -5.32
C LYS A 50 12.79 -16.23 -6.45
N ARG A 51 11.82 -16.13 -7.35
CA ARG A 51 11.85 -15.18 -8.46
C ARG A 51 11.86 -13.73 -7.98
N CYS A 52 11.03 -13.39 -7.00
CA CYS A 52 10.98 -12.03 -6.44
C CYS A 52 12.28 -11.61 -5.71
N CYS A 53 13.01 -12.58 -5.16
CA CYS A 53 14.24 -12.33 -4.39
C CYS A 53 15.53 -12.59 -5.19
N ALA A 54 15.44 -12.99 -6.45
CA ALA A 54 16.62 -13.28 -7.26
C ALA A 54 17.44 -11.99 -7.47
N PRO A 55 18.78 -12.04 -7.23
CA PRO A 55 19.64 -10.89 -7.47
C PRO A 55 19.58 -10.44 -8.93
N GLY A 56 19.36 -9.14 -9.14
CA GLY A 56 19.25 -8.56 -10.48
C GLY A 56 17.93 -8.79 -11.20
N ASP A 57 16.96 -9.42 -10.54
CA ASP A 57 15.62 -9.58 -11.10
C ASP A 57 14.90 -8.23 -11.24
N VAL A 58 14.08 -8.13 -12.28
CA VAL A 58 13.25 -6.95 -12.57
C VAL A 58 12.30 -6.63 -11.42
N VAL A 59 11.82 -7.64 -10.71
CA VAL A 59 10.90 -7.44 -9.57
C VAL A 59 11.54 -6.56 -8.51
N GLN A 60 12.76 -6.90 -8.07
CA GLN A 60 13.43 -6.19 -6.99
C GLN A 60 13.76 -4.73 -7.36
N SER A 61 14.20 -4.50 -8.61
CA SER A 61 14.54 -3.17 -9.11
C SER A 61 13.32 -2.28 -9.44
N SER A 62 12.15 -2.86 -9.57
CA SER A 62 10.91 -2.17 -9.96
C SER A 62 9.92 -1.96 -8.81
N LEU A 63 10.25 -2.40 -7.58
CA LEU A 63 9.49 -2.05 -6.40
C LEU A 63 9.67 -0.56 -6.10
N VAL A 64 8.56 0.12 -5.89
CA VAL A 64 8.54 1.56 -5.60
C VAL A 64 8.32 1.78 -4.11
N TYR A 65 8.81 2.92 -3.63
CA TYR A 65 8.48 3.36 -2.29
C TYR A 65 7.20 4.19 -2.31
N HIS A 66 6.27 3.85 -1.43
CA HIS A 66 5.11 4.67 -1.12
C HIS A 66 5.48 5.76 -0.14
N VAL A 67 5.04 6.97 -0.40
CA VAL A 67 5.39 8.16 0.38
C VAL A 67 4.23 8.52 1.30
N ALA A 68 4.44 8.40 2.61
CA ALA A 68 3.47 8.77 3.62
C ALA A 68 3.95 9.98 4.43
N LYS A 69 3.20 11.08 4.37
CA LYS A 69 3.43 12.25 5.24
C LYS A 69 3.00 11.91 6.66
N LYS A 70 3.88 12.12 7.63
CA LYS A 70 3.65 11.77 9.03
C LYS A 70 3.85 12.97 9.96
N LYS A 71 3.05 13.01 11.01
CA LYS A 71 3.27 13.86 12.18
C LYS A 71 4.22 13.11 13.10
N VAL A 72 5.51 13.44 13.04
CA VAL A 72 6.54 12.77 13.84
C VAL A 72 6.66 13.52 15.16
N PRO A 73 6.42 12.87 16.31
CA PRO A 73 6.61 13.47 17.62
C PRO A 73 8.04 13.97 17.79
N ARG A 74 8.20 15.11 18.44
CA ARG A 74 9.49 15.72 18.75
C ARG A 74 9.58 16.06 20.22
N VAL A 75 10.79 16.17 20.73
CA VAL A 75 11.04 16.60 22.10
C VAL A 75 10.60 18.05 22.24
N THR A 76 9.92 18.36 23.35
CA THR A 76 9.52 19.73 23.73
C THR A 76 10.75 20.62 23.94
N ALA A 77 10.60 21.93 23.80
CA ALA A 77 11.70 22.88 23.90
C ALA A 77 12.42 22.86 25.28
N ASP A 78 11.70 22.47 26.32
CA ASP A 78 12.24 22.30 27.69
C ASP A 78 12.93 20.95 27.93
N GLY A 79 12.89 20.05 26.93
CA GLY A 79 13.49 18.71 27.00
C GLY A 79 12.76 17.71 27.90
N CYS A 80 11.64 18.10 28.51
CA CYS A 80 10.95 17.30 29.54
C CYS A 80 9.83 16.40 29.00
N GLY A 81 9.47 16.53 27.73
CA GLY A 81 8.36 15.77 27.14
C GLY A 81 8.47 15.60 25.65
N THR A 82 7.40 15.07 25.07
CA THR A 82 7.24 14.98 23.61
C THR A 82 5.93 15.62 23.18
N GLU A 83 5.95 16.28 22.04
CA GLU A 83 4.77 16.86 21.42
C GLU A 83 4.58 16.30 20.00
N THR A 84 3.33 16.10 19.60
CA THR A 84 3.00 15.75 18.24
C THR A 84 2.58 17.01 17.49
N PRO A 85 3.24 17.36 16.37
CA PRO A 85 2.92 18.58 15.64
C PRO A 85 1.52 18.50 15.01
N GLU A 86 0.90 19.67 14.85
CA GLU A 86 -0.43 19.76 14.23
C GLU A 86 -0.39 19.44 12.73
N THR A 87 0.73 19.72 12.07
CA THR A 87 0.97 19.44 10.65
C THR A 87 2.04 18.38 10.45
N PRO A 88 2.00 17.60 9.36
CA PRO A 88 3.06 16.66 9.03
C PRO A 88 4.42 17.37 8.91
N ASN A 89 5.42 16.84 9.62
CA ASN A 89 6.79 17.34 9.65
C ASN A 89 7.83 16.31 9.19
N GLY A 90 7.38 15.13 8.76
CA GLY A 90 8.23 14.06 8.29
C GLY A 90 7.62 13.27 7.15
N VAL A 91 8.47 12.50 6.48
CA VAL A 91 8.10 11.59 5.41
C VAL A 91 8.55 10.19 5.79
N LYS A 92 7.64 9.23 5.69
CA LYS A 92 7.93 7.80 5.82
C LYS A 92 7.89 7.18 4.43
N LEU A 93 8.96 6.47 4.08
CA LEU A 93 9.01 5.64 2.87
C LEU A 93 8.65 4.21 3.25
N GLU A 94 7.68 3.64 2.58
CA GLU A 94 7.17 2.30 2.83
C GLU A 94 7.25 1.47 1.55
N ALA A 95 7.77 0.25 1.67
CA ALA A 95 7.69 -0.76 0.62
C ALA A 95 6.70 -1.83 1.07
N PHE A 96 5.77 -2.20 0.20
CA PHE A 96 4.73 -3.15 0.53
C PHE A 96 4.99 -4.50 -0.12
N ILE A 97 4.90 -5.57 0.67
CA ILE A 97 5.09 -6.93 0.19
C ILE A 97 4.09 -7.31 -0.92
N PHE A 98 2.93 -6.69 -0.96
CA PHE A 98 1.91 -6.97 -1.95
C PHE A 98 2.16 -6.27 -3.31
N ASP A 99 3.13 -5.36 -3.43
CA ASP A 99 3.49 -4.74 -4.70
C ASP A 99 4.08 -5.73 -5.71
N VAL A 100 4.48 -6.92 -5.22
CA VAL A 100 4.94 -8.01 -6.07
C VAL A 100 3.82 -8.70 -6.85
N TYR A 101 2.55 -8.51 -6.48
CA TYR A 101 1.43 -9.22 -7.14
C TYR A 101 1.30 -8.93 -8.62
N LYS A 102 1.68 -7.76 -9.10
CA LYS A 102 1.72 -7.43 -10.53
C LYS A 102 2.62 -8.36 -11.36
N TYR A 103 3.53 -9.07 -10.70
CA TYR A 103 4.43 -10.05 -11.32
C TYR A 103 3.96 -11.48 -11.14
N ALA A 104 2.85 -11.73 -10.45
CA ALA A 104 2.27 -13.06 -10.36
C ALA A 104 1.81 -13.49 -11.77
N LYS A 105 2.13 -14.74 -12.10
CA LYS A 105 1.62 -15.42 -13.30
C LYS A 105 0.59 -16.45 -12.84
N ASP A 106 -0.44 -16.62 -13.63
CA ASP A 106 -1.47 -17.64 -13.41
C ASP A 106 -0.87 -19.05 -13.42
#